data_89da4f0510836c06db6120a33d8fde51
#
_entry.id   89da4f0510836c06db6120a33d8fde51
#
_cell.length_a   1.000
_cell.length_b   1.000
_cell.length_c   1.000
_cell.angle_alpha   90.00
_cell.angle_beta   90.00
_cell.angle_gamma   90.00
#
_symmetry.space_group_name_H-M   'P 1'
#
loop_
_entity.id
_entity.type
_entity.pdbx_description
1 polymer ?
#
loop_
_entity_poly.entity_id
_entity_poly.type
_entity_poly.pdbx_seq_one_letter_code
_entity_poly.pdbx_strand_id
1 'polypeptide(L)'
;MKTLLGKSILLLIGLLACTFVMAQEPTNFTTYTDIRYAKQRKDLPENEKCSDRLLDVLLPSIEKPADGFPVVVFIHGGGFRERSKEERNPVVRKLLEQGFAIVSINYYLTFKYVQRDNSGGHHKQREITPEGGTYSPLTEQAVADASTDASLALKWLKKKAKHYGLNPRRVALLGGSAGAMTALHAVYHMRRSSVPIKAVIDLWGALNYPSDIKAGSPALLIVHGDADTTVPVKHAYMLDRYAEEAGIDHEMYIMKGMGHAQYRHVGANMMEPIIAFLNKHCCE
;
A
#
# COMPACT_ATOMS: atom_id res chain seq x y z
N MET A 1 -73.02 30.13 -33.82
CA MET A 1 -72.79 29.13 -32.82
C MET A 1 -71.24 28.90 -32.81
N LYS A 2 -70.61 29.20 -31.73
CA LYS A 2 -69.18 29.51 -31.67
C LYS A 2 -68.37 28.26 -31.27
N THR A 3 -67.41 27.87 -32.10
CA THR A 3 -66.40 26.88 -31.86
C THR A 3 -65.25 27.45 -31.06
N LEU A 4 -64.95 26.87 -29.91
CA LEU A 4 -63.76 27.19 -29.13
C LEU A 4 -62.62 26.22 -29.50
N LEU A 5 -61.55 26.80 -30.05
CA LEU A 5 -60.25 26.12 -30.24
C LEU A 5 -59.49 26.11 -28.92
N GLY A 6 -59.25 24.92 -28.37
CA GLY A 6 -58.31 24.73 -27.27
C GLY A 6 -56.87 24.65 -27.79
N LYS A 7 -56.00 25.59 -27.33
CA LYS A 7 -54.58 25.56 -27.58
C LYS A 7 -53.89 24.73 -26.50
N SER A 8 -53.36 23.56 -26.88
CA SER A 8 -52.47 22.77 -26.02
C SER A 8 -51.06 23.36 -26.06
N ILE A 9 -50.61 23.84 -24.93
CA ILE A 9 -49.20 24.29 -24.72
C ILE A 9 -48.41 23.04 -24.30
N LEU A 10 -47.54 22.58 -25.19
CA LEU A 10 -46.57 21.53 -24.89
C LEU A 10 -45.39 22.19 -24.13
N LEU A 11 -45.24 21.87 -22.85
CA LEU A 11 -44.14 22.30 -22.04
C LEU A 11 -42.97 21.34 -22.27
N LEU A 12 -41.96 21.77 -23.03
CA LEU A 12 -40.73 21.03 -23.24
C LEU A 12 -39.81 21.28 -22.03
N ILE A 13 -39.76 20.33 -21.09
CA ILE A 13 -38.78 20.34 -20.00
C ILE A 13 -37.47 19.77 -20.55
N GLY A 14 -36.55 20.68 -20.92
CA GLY A 14 -35.19 20.28 -21.27
C GLY A 14 -34.44 19.85 -20.01
N LEU A 15 -34.18 18.56 -19.86
CA LEU A 15 -33.23 18.04 -18.89
C LEU A 15 -31.82 18.47 -19.32
N LEU A 16 -31.25 19.50 -18.68
CA LEU A 16 -29.84 19.83 -18.77
C LEU A 16 -29.10 18.76 -17.94
N ALA A 17 -28.61 17.71 -18.58
CA ALA A 17 -27.66 16.80 -17.96
C ALA A 17 -26.34 17.53 -17.80
N CYS A 18 -26.12 18.11 -16.61
CA CYS A 18 -24.82 18.62 -16.22
C CYS A 18 -23.87 17.45 -16.05
N THR A 19 -23.14 17.07 -17.09
CA THR A 19 -22.01 16.18 -16.99
C THR A 19 -20.94 16.92 -16.19
N PHE A 20 -20.86 16.62 -14.89
CA PHE A 20 -19.71 16.97 -14.08
C PHE A 20 -18.51 16.18 -14.64
N VAL A 21 -17.79 16.77 -15.56
CA VAL A 21 -16.42 16.37 -15.87
C VAL A 21 -15.62 16.74 -14.62
N MET A 22 -15.36 15.76 -13.77
CA MET A 22 -14.37 15.91 -12.71
C MET A 22 -13.06 16.24 -13.42
N ALA A 23 -12.72 17.52 -13.44
CA ALA A 23 -11.41 17.96 -13.90
C ALA A 23 -10.38 17.20 -13.04
N GLN A 24 -9.64 16.28 -13.66
CA GLN A 24 -8.50 15.66 -13.04
C GLN A 24 -7.52 16.80 -12.78
N GLU A 25 -7.34 17.17 -11.50
CA GLU A 25 -6.31 18.14 -11.09
C GLU A 25 -5.01 17.76 -11.80
N PRO A 26 -4.32 18.68 -12.46
CA PRO A 26 -3.06 18.37 -13.14
C PRO A 26 -2.11 17.78 -12.09
N THR A 27 -1.78 16.50 -12.23
CA THR A 27 -0.81 15.85 -11.37
C THR A 27 0.56 16.39 -11.75
N ASN A 28 1.07 17.34 -10.98
CA ASN A 28 2.40 17.91 -11.16
C ASN A 28 3.52 16.93 -10.77
N PHE A 29 3.40 15.64 -11.12
CA PHE A 29 4.39 14.61 -10.79
C PHE A 29 4.99 14.01 -12.05
N THR A 30 6.31 13.86 -12.08
CA THR A 30 6.98 13.07 -13.12
C THR A 30 6.79 11.60 -12.82
N THR A 31 6.24 10.85 -13.76
CA THR A 31 5.99 9.42 -13.60
C THR A 31 6.76 8.62 -14.67
N TYR A 32 7.49 7.61 -14.21
CA TYR A 32 8.07 6.57 -15.05
C TYR A 32 7.30 5.28 -14.80
N THR A 33 6.65 4.75 -15.82
CA THR A 33 5.75 3.59 -15.69
C THR A 33 6.36 2.31 -16.26
N ASP A 34 5.80 1.17 -15.83
CA ASP A 34 6.03 -0.15 -16.40
C ASP A 34 7.50 -0.60 -16.40
N ILE A 35 8.24 -0.18 -15.37
CA ILE A 35 9.65 -0.54 -15.22
C ILE A 35 9.74 -1.96 -14.66
N ARG A 36 10.35 -2.87 -15.40
CA ARG A 36 10.57 -4.24 -14.95
C ARG A 36 11.69 -4.31 -13.92
N TYR A 37 11.38 -4.71 -12.69
CA TYR A 37 12.36 -4.75 -11.60
C TYR A 37 13.07 -6.10 -11.44
N ALA A 38 12.49 -7.18 -11.98
CA ALA A 38 13.09 -8.51 -11.96
C ALA A 38 12.65 -9.35 -13.15
N LYS A 39 13.30 -10.50 -13.37
CA LYS A 39 12.94 -11.44 -14.42
C LYS A 39 11.50 -11.93 -14.22
N GLN A 40 10.75 -12.00 -15.31
CA GLN A 40 9.38 -12.54 -15.33
C GLN A 40 9.32 -13.94 -14.74
N ARG A 41 8.23 -14.25 -14.07
CA ARG A 41 7.90 -15.60 -13.62
C ARG A 41 7.58 -16.48 -14.84
N LYS A 42 7.98 -17.73 -14.79
CA LYS A 42 7.73 -18.68 -15.89
C LYS A 42 6.36 -19.34 -15.78
N ASP A 43 5.85 -19.44 -14.56
CA ASP A 43 4.63 -20.15 -14.14
C ASP A 43 3.35 -19.32 -14.25
N LEU A 44 3.45 -18.08 -14.71
CA LEU A 44 2.28 -17.22 -14.95
C LEU A 44 1.58 -17.56 -16.27
N PRO A 45 0.23 -17.42 -16.33
CA PRO A 45 -0.50 -17.37 -17.58
C PRO A 45 0.07 -16.31 -18.52
N GLU A 46 0.07 -16.55 -19.84
CA GLU A 46 0.74 -15.67 -20.82
C GLU A 46 0.22 -14.23 -20.80
N ASN A 47 -1.11 -14.07 -20.64
CA ASN A 47 -1.76 -12.75 -20.54
C ASN A 47 -1.40 -11.97 -19.25
N GLU A 48 -0.85 -12.62 -18.23
CA GLU A 48 -0.45 -12.00 -16.98
C GLU A 48 1.05 -11.68 -16.91
N LYS A 49 1.85 -12.26 -17.81
CA LYS A 49 3.30 -12.04 -17.82
C LYS A 49 3.68 -10.60 -18.12
N CYS A 50 2.86 -9.87 -18.87
CA CYS A 50 3.16 -8.46 -19.21
C CYS A 50 3.21 -7.57 -17.97
N SER A 51 2.35 -7.79 -16.97
CA SER A 51 2.27 -7.00 -15.72
C SER A 51 3.13 -7.54 -14.58
N ASP A 52 3.74 -8.72 -14.75
CA ASP A 52 4.57 -9.35 -13.71
C ASP A 52 5.82 -8.54 -13.40
N ARG A 53 6.06 -8.31 -12.11
CA ARG A 53 7.26 -7.64 -11.59
C ARG A 53 7.54 -6.29 -12.24
N LEU A 54 6.49 -5.51 -12.46
CA LEU A 54 6.56 -4.12 -12.87
C LEU A 54 6.46 -3.18 -11.68
N LEU A 55 7.07 -2.02 -11.80
CA LEU A 55 6.93 -0.92 -10.86
C LEU A 55 6.79 0.41 -11.61
N ASP A 56 6.23 1.40 -10.91
CA ASP A 56 6.24 2.80 -11.31
C ASP A 56 7.10 3.61 -10.35
N VAL A 57 7.79 4.62 -10.88
CA VAL A 57 8.48 5.64 -10.09
C VAL A 57 7.76 6.97 -10.28
N LEU A 58 7.26 7.53 -9.20
CA LEU A 58 6.63 8.85 -9.18
C LEU A 58 7.55 9.81 -8.42
N LEU A 59 7.90 10.91 -9.04
CA LEU A 59 8.80 11.92 -8.46
C LEU A 59 8.02 13.18 -8.07
N PRO A 60 8.34 13.77 -6.90
CA PRO A 60 7.80 15.06 -6.51
C PRO A 60 8.09 16.16 -7.52
N SER A 61 7.26 17.18 -7.58
CA SER A 61 7.44 18.38 -8.44
C SER A 61 8.25 19.48 -7.76
N ILE A 62 9.06 19.13 -6.79
CA ILE A 62 9.98 20.06 -6.12
C ILE A 62 11.40 19.85 -6.65
N GLU A 63 12.29 20.79 -6.34
CA GLU A 63 13.71 20.64 -6.66
C GLU A 63 14.27 19.37 -6.02
N LYS A 64 14.99 18.59 -6.80
CA LYS A 64 15.61 17.35 -6.33
C LYS A 64 16.69 17.65 -5.29
N PRO A 65 16.62 17.07 -4.08
CA PRO A 65 17.69 17.17 -3.10
C PRO A 65 19.04 16.70 -3.66
N ALA A 66 20.14 17.29 -3.21
CA ALA A 66 21.49 16.99 -3.71
C ALA A 66 21.83 15.49 -3.62
N ASP A 67 21.35 14.80 -2.59
CA ASP A 67 21.54 13.37 -2.35
C ASP A 67 20.40 12.48 -2.87
N GLY A 68 19.41 13.08 -3.55
CA GLY A 68 18.24 12.41 -4.12
C GLY A 68 17.04 12.42 -3.19
N PHE A 69 15.86 12.13 -3.77
CA PHE A 69 14.59 12.08 -3.02
C PHE A 69 14.56 10.94 -2.02
N PRO A 70 14.05 11.14 -0.79
CA PRO A 70 13.67 10.03 0.10
C PRO A 70 12.58 9.21 -0.59
N VAL A 71 12.57 7.90 -0.34
CA VAL A 71 11.76 6.94 -1.09
C VAL A 71 10.76 6.25 -0.17
N VAL A 72 9.50 6.23 -0.58
CA VAL A 72 8.51 5.32 -0.02
C VAL A 72 8.19 4.25 -1.08
N VAL A 73 8.51 2.99 -0.75
CA VAL A 73 8.07 1.86 -1.56
C VAL A 73 6.64 1.55 -1.17
N PHE A 74 5.71 1.84 -2.09
CA PHE A 74 4.29 1.58 -1.89
C PHE A 74 3.91 0.20 -2.39
N ILE A 75 3.28 -0.57 -1.51
CA ILE A 75 2.81 -1.93 -1.76
C ILE A 75 1.28 -1.93 -1.62
N HIS A 76 0.58 -2.13 -2.73
CA HIS A 76 -0.88 -2.07 -2.76
C HIS A 76 -1.55 -3.19 -1.96
N GLY A 77 -2.79 -2.96 -1.52
CA GLY A 77 -3.63 -3.97 -0.89
C GLY A 77 -4.26 -4.94 -1.90
N GLY A 78 -5.48 -5.41 -1.60
CA GLY A 78 -6.25 -6.25 -2.53
C GLY A 78 -6.21 -7.75 -2.21
N GLY A 79 -5.88 -8.12 -0.96
CA GLY A 79 -6.00 -9.50 -0.45
C GLY A 79 -5.17 -10.52 -1.22
N PHE A 80 -4.03 -10.15 -1.80
CA PHE A 80 -3.19 -11.00 -2.65
C PHE A 80 -3.93 -11.59 -3.87
N ARG A 81 -4.97 -10.89 -4.33
CA ARG A 81 -5.86 -11.34 -5.41
C ARG A 81 -6.00 -10.33 -6.53
N GLU A 82 -6.02 -9.07 -6.20
CA GLU A 82 -6.36 -7.97 -7.10
C GLU A 82 -5.54 -6.71 -6.82
N ARG A 83 -5.77 -5.65 -7.60
CA ARG A 83 -5.08 -4.36 -7.61
C ARG A 83 -3.68 -4.44 -8.23
N SER A 84 -3.04 -3.29 -8.29
CA SER A 84 -1.76 -3.14 -8.98
C SER A 84 -1.02 -1.87 -8.53
N LYS A 85 0.19 -1.69 -9.07
CA LYS A 85 1.03 -0.50 -8.91
C LYS A 85 0.36 0.81 -9.35
N GLU A 86 -0.71 0.76 -10.14
CA GLU A 86 -1.48 1.92 -10.59
C GLU A 86 -2.37 2.53 -9.49
N GLU A 87 -2.46 1.91 -8.30
CA GLU A 87 -3.25 2.45 -7.20
C GLU A 87 -2.73 3.84 -6.78
N ARG A 88 -3.57 4.87 -7.00
CA ARG A 88 -3.29 6.27 -6.68
C ARG A 88 -4.25 6.75 -5.59
N ASN A 89 -3.99 6.34 -4.35
CA ASN A 89 -4.79 6.76 -3.20
C ASN A 89 -4.31 8.11 -2.62
N PRO A 90 -5.12 8.78 -1.78
CA PRO A 90 -4.77 10.08 -1.22
C PRO A 90 -3.49 10.08 -0.38
N VAL A 91 -3.12 8.97 0.26
CA VAL A 91 -1.88 8.87 1.06
C VAL A 91 -0.66 8.99 0.16
N VAL A 92 -0.63 8.23 -0.96
CA VAL A 92 0.44 8.30 -1.96
C VAL A 92 0.59 9.71 -2.53
N ARG A 93 -0.54 10.34 -2.87
CA ARG A 93 -0.54 11.72 -3.39
C ARG A 93 0.05 12.69 -2.38
N LYS A 94 -0.38 12.63 -1.14
CA LYS A 94 0.12 13.52 -0.07
C LYS A 94 1.61 13.35 0.19
N LEU A 95 2.14 12.14 0.13
CA LEU A 95 3.57 11.89 0.28
C LEU A 95 4.38 12.52 -0.87
N LEU A 96 3.89 12.44 -2.11
CA LEU A 96 4.51 13.13 -3.25
C LEU A 96 4.51 14.65 -3.06
N GLU A 97 3.41 15.25 -2.58
CA GLU A 97 3.32 16.67 -2.26
C GLU A 97 4.32 17.10 -1.17
N GLN A 98 4.74 16.17 -0.31
CA GLN A 98 5.71 16.39 0.78
C GLN A 98 7.15 16.02 0.42
N GLY A 99 7.43 15.76 -0.86
CA GLY A 99 8.79 15.55 -1.34
C GLY A 99 9.31 14.11 -1.26
N PHE A 100 8.46 13.13 -0.94
CA PHE A 100 8.81 11.72 -1.01
C PHE A 100 8.60 11.18 -2.42
N ALA A 101 9.62 10.57 -3.02
CA ALA A 101 9.42 9.78 -4.23
C ALA A 101 8.72 8.46 -3.89
N ILE A 102 7.80 8.03 -4.76
CA ILE A 102 7.08 6.78 -4.59
C ILE A 102 7.57 5.75 -5.61
N VAL A 103 7.89 4.57 -5.11
CA VAL A 103 8.14 3.38 -5.93
C VAL A 103 6.98 2.42 -5.69
N SER A 104 6.00 2.42 -6.59
CA SER A 104 4.81 1.58 -6.50
C SER A 104 5.02 0.28 -7.24
N ILE A 105 4.84 -0.87 -6.59
CA ILE A 105 5.20 -2.18 -7.13
C ILE A 105 4.00 -3.08 -7.38
N ASN A 106 4.06 -3.87 -8.46
CA ASN A 106 3.28 -5.09 -8.61
C ASN A 106 4.00 -6.22 -7.89
N TYR A 107 3.25 -7.11 -7.28
CA TYR A 107 3.76 -8.34 -6.65
C TYR A 107 2.87 -9.52 -7.02
N TYR A 108 3.32 -10.74 -6.75
CA TYR A 108 2.58 -11.95 -7.11
C TYR A 108 1.29 -12.09 -6.30
N LEU A 109 0.18 -12.22 -7.03
CA LEU A 109 -1.16 -12.32 -6.47
C LEU A 109 -1.54 -13.80 -6.30
N THR A 110 -0.98 -14.46 -5.30
CA THR A 110 -1.12 -15.91 -5.07
C THR A 110 -2.56 -16.38 -5.13
N PHE A 111 -3.51 -15.66 -4.48
CA PHE A 111 -4.93 -16.03 -4.50
C PHE A 111 -5.65 -15.79 -5.83
N LYS A 112 -5.03 -15.10 -6.78
CA LYS A 112 -5.53 -14.97 -8.15
C LYS A 112 -5.27 -16.24 -8.96
N TYR A 113 -4.13 -16.89 -8.73
CA TYR A 113 -3.62 -17.98 -9.57
C TYR A 113 -3.79 -19.37 -8.96
N VAL A 114 -3.85 -19.45 -7.64
CA VAL A 114 -4.17 -20.72 -6.99
C VAL A 114 -5.65 -21.02 -7.20
N GLN A 115 -5.97 -22.13 -7.87
CA GLN A 115 -7.35 -22.58 -8.05
C GLN A 115 -8.04 -22.68 -6.69
N ARG A 116 -9.23 -22.07 -6.59
CA ARG A 116 -10.12 -22.31 -5.47
C ARG A 116 -10.41 -23.83 -5.45
N ASP A 117 -10.02 -24.49 -4.40
CA ASP A 117 -10.71 -25.73 -4.10
C ASP A 117 -12.20 -25.37 -4.00
N ASN A 118 -13.07 -26.26 -4.51
CA ASN A 118 -14.53 -26.04 -4.58
C ASN A 118 -15.20 -25.85 -3.20
N SER A 119 -14.45 -25.67 -2.14
CA SER A 119 -14.93 -25.51 -0.77
C SER A 119 -15.59 -24.16 -0.48
N GLY A 120 -15.65 -23.21 -1.44
CA GLY A 120 -16.47 -21.99 -1.35
C GLY A 120 -16.18 -21.06 -0.17
N GLY A 121 -15.21 -21.39 0.65
CA GLY A 121 -14.88 -20.66 1.86
C GLY A 121 -14.02 -19.45 1.55
N HIS A 122 -14.51 -18.26 1.87
CA HIS A 122 -13.60 -17.19 2.27
C HIS A 122 -12.70 -17.78 3.35
N HIS A 123 -11.38 -17.86 3.11
CA HIS A 123 -10.46 -18.29 4.15
C HIS A 123 -10.60 -17.30 5.31
N LYS A 124 -11.43 -17.67 6.30
CA LYS A 124 -11.48 -16.94 7.56
C LYS A 124 -10.06 -16.97 8.10
N GLN A 125 -9.47 -15.79 8.29
CA GLN A 125 -8.23 -15.68 9.04
C GLN A 125 -8.48 -16.40 10.36
N ARG A 126 -7.75 -17.49 10.60
CA ARG A 126 -7.84 -18.19 11.88
C ARG A 126 -7.42 -17.19 12.96
N GLU A 127 -8.02 -17.31 14.12
CA GLU A 127 -7.66 -16.46 15.26
C GLU A 127 -6.16 -16.52 15.53
N ILE A 128 -5.55 -15.37 15.76
CA ILE A 128 -4.16 -15.30 16.19
C ILE A 128 -4.06 -15.93 17.56
N THR A 129 -3.27 -16.99 17.68
CA THR A 129 -2.87 -17.51 18.99
C THR A 129 -1.71 -16.67 19.54
N PRO A 130 -1.58 -16.53 20.86
CA PRO A 130 -0.46 -15.81 21.49
C PRO A 130 0.92 -16.37 21.13
N GLU A 131 0.99 -17.65 20.78
CA GLU A 131 2.24 -18.37 20.52
C GLU A 131 2.74 -18.21 19.06
N GLY A 132 2.05 -17.45 18.23
CA GLY A 132 2.46 -17.16 16.84
C GLY A 132 1.82 -18.05 15.78
N GLY A 133 1.90 -17.58 14.54
CA GLY A 133 1.51 -18.34 13.35
C GLY A 133 0.00 -18.54 13.20
N THR A 134 -0.73 -17.50 12.77
CA THR A 134 -2.21 -17.60 12.64
C THR A 134 -2.71 -17.53 11.24
N TYR A 135 -1.82 -17.32 10.29
CA TYR A 135 -2.19 -17.39 8.90
C TYR A 135 -2.45 -18.84 8.48
N SER A 136 -3.42 -19.04 7.60
CA SER A 136 -3.50 -20.32 6.91
C SER A 136 -2.21 -20.56 6.10
N PRO A 137 -1.82 -21.80 5.83
CA PRO A 137 -0.62 -22.08 5.01
C PRO A 137 -0.63 -21.34 3.67
N LEU A 138 -1.78 -21.19 3.04
CA LEU A 138 -1.92 -20.46 1.78
C LEU A 138 -1.74 -18.93 1.95
N THR A 139 -2.17 -18.39 3.09
CA THR A 139 -1.91 -16.97 3.40
C THR A 139 -0.42 -16.74 3.68
N GLU A 140 0.23 -17.64 4.41
CA GLU A 140 1.70 -17.57 4.60
C GLU A 140 2.44 -17.61 3.27
N GLN A 141 2.05 -18.50 2.36
CA GLN A 141 2.62 -18.56 1.02
C GLN A 141 2.40 -17.25 0.25
N ALA A 142 1.18 -16.69 0.30
CA ALA A 142 0.87 -15.45 -0.39
C ALA A 142 1.72 -14.27 0.12
N VAL A 143 1.88 -14.16 1.44
CA VAL A 143 2.74 -13.15 2.07
C VAL A 143 4.20 -13.35 1.68
N ALA A 144 4.70 -14.59 1.71
CA ALA A 144 6.09 -14.93 1.36
C ALA A 144 6.40 -14.63 -0.12
N ASP A 145 5.48 -14.96 -1.03
CA ASP A 145 5.60 -14.67 -2.47
C ASP A 145 5.68 -13.16 -2.73
N ALA A 146 4.73 -12.40 -2.16
CA ALA A 146 4.68 -10.95 -2.29
C ALA A 146 5.92 -10.27 -1.67
N SER A 147 6.39 -10.74 -0.51
CA SER A 147 7.58 -10.22 0.17
C SER A 147 8.87 -10.53 -0.59
N THR A 148 8.91 -11.68 -1.28
CA THR A 148 10.02 -12.00 -2.19
C THR A 148 10.07 -10.98 -3.34
N ASP A 149 8.94 -10.65 -3.93
CA ASP A 149 8.87 -9.65 -5.00
C ASP A 149 9.21 -8.23 -4.48
N ALA A 150 8.74 -7.86 -3.30
CA ALA A 150 9.15 -6.60 -2.65
C ALA A 150 10.69 -6.54 -2.44
N SER A 151 11.31 -7.64 -2.00
CA SER A 151 12.77 -7.72 -1.85
C SER A 151 13.52 -7.58 -3.17
N LEU A 152 12.97 -8.12 -4.27
CA LEU A 152 13.51 -7.94 -5.62
C LEU A 152 13.38 -6.49 -6.11
N ALA A 153 12.27 -5.81 -5.78
CA ALA A 153 12.10 -4.38 -6.07
C ALA A 153 13.11 -3.52 -5.29
N LEU A 154 13.38 -3.84 -4.02
CA LEU A 154 14.44 -3.19 -3.24
C LEU A 154 15.84 -3.42 -3.83
N LYS A 155 16.10 -4.60 -4.39
CA LYS A 155 17.35 -4.89 -5.11
C LYS A 155 17.47 -4.07 -6.40
N TRP A 156 16.36 -3.87 -7.12
CA TRP A 156 16.30 -2.97 -8.26
C TRP A 156 16.55 -1.52 -7.83
N LEU A 157 15.89 -1.06 -6.77
CA LEU A 157 16.07 0.29 -6.21
C LEU A 157 17.55 0.56 -5.92
N LYS A 158 18.25 -0.35 -5.22
CA LYS A 158 19.70 -0.21 -4.96
C LYS A 158 20.50 0.06 -6.23
N LYS A 159 20.17 -0.62 -7.32
CA LYS A 159 20.92 -0.52 -8.59
C LYS A 159 20.56 0.71 -9.42
N LYS A 160 19.32 1.16 -9.32
CA LYS A 160 18.74 2.15 -10.24
C LYS A 160 18.42 3.50 -9.59
N ALA A 161 18.54 3.62 -8.27
CA ALA A 161 18.19 4.83 -7.53
C ALA A 161 18.82 6.10 -8.13
N LYS A 162 20.11 6.09 -8.41
CA LYS A 162 20.81 7.23 -9.00
C LYS A 162 20.21 7.68 -10.35
N HIS A 163 19.79 6.75 -11.19
CA HIS A 163 19.21 7.03 -12.49
C HIS A 163 17.91 7.84 -12.39
N TYR A 164 17.11 7.54 -11.36
CA TYR A 164 15.83 8.22 -11.12
C TYR A 164 15.93 9.34 -10.07
N GLY A 165 17.12 9.69 -9.62
CA GLY A 165 17.31 10.74 -8.60
C GLY A 165 16.80 10.35 -7.21
N LEU A 166 16.76 9.06 -6.89
CA LEU A 166 16.31 8.51 -5.61
C LEU A 166 17.48 8.31 -4.64
N ASN A 167 17.20 8.39 -3.35
CA ASN A 167 18.19 8.10 -2.31
C ASN A 167 17.95 6.69 -1.70
N PRO A 168 18.75 5.68 -2.04
CA PRO A 168 18.57 4.33 -1.54
C PRO A 168 18.96 4.14 -0.07
N ARG A 169 19.42 5.17 0.63
CA ARG A 169 19.69 5.14 2.06
C ARG A 169 18.53 5.70 2.90
N ARG A 170 17.54 6.34 2.24
CA ARG A 170 16.37 6.98 2.84
C ARG A 170 15.11 6.28 2.33
N VAL A 171 14.90 5.04 2.77
CA VAL A 171 13.83 4.17 2.24
C VAL A 171 12.90 3.76 3.36
N ALA A 172 11.60 3.99 3.18
CA ALA A 172 10.53 3.41 3.97
C ALA A 172 9.65 2.50 3.10
N LEU A 173 8.99 1.53 3.71
CA LEU A 173 7.92 0.76 3.09
C LEU A 173 6.58 1.23 3.63
N LEU A 174 5.60 1.37 2.76
CA LEU A 174 4.22 1.68 3.11
C LEU A 174 3.28 0.72 2.39
N GLY A 175 2.35 0.15 3.11
CA GLY A 175 1.30 -0.68 2.51
C GLY A 175 0.01 -0.63 3.29
N GLY A 176 -1.09 -1.06 2.64
CA GLY A 176 -2.38 -1.25 3.30
C GLY A 176 -2.86 -2.69 3.15
N SER A 177 -3.42 -3.31 4.22
CA SER A 177 -3.94 -4.67 4.17
C SER A 177 -2.86 -5.67 3.72
N ALA A 178 -3.10 -6.43 2.65
CA ALA A 178 -2.11 -7.35 2.08
C ALA A 178 -0.75 -6.68 1.79
N GLY A 179 -0.74 -5.41 1.37
CA GLY A 179 0.49 -4.65 1.15
C GLY A 179 1.25 -4.35 2.44
N ALA A 180 0.54 -4.04 3.52
CA ALA A 180 1.12 -3.86 4.85
C ALA A 180 1.66 -5.19 5.40
N MET A 181 0.91 -6.29 5.28
CA MET A 181 1.38 -7.65 5.62
C MET A 181 2.67 -7.98 4.88
N THR A 182 2.74 -7.64 3.59
CA THR A 182 3.95 -7.82 2.76
C THR A 182 5.12 -6.98 3.27
N ALA A 183 4.90 -5.68 3.57
CA ALA A 183 5.93 -4.79 4.08
C ALA A 183 6.49 -5.28 5.43
N LEU A 184 5.60 -5.60 6.37
CA LEU A 184 5.94 -6.11 7.70
C LEU A 184 6.76 -7.41 7.60
N HIS A 185 6.29 -8.37 6.80
CA HIS A 185 6.98 -9.65 6.62
C HIS A 185 8.34 -9.49 5.93
N ALA A 186 8.43 -8.66 4.88
CA ALA A 186 9.69 -8.42 4.18
C ALA A 186 10.76 -7.81 5.10
N VAL A 187 10.35 -6.90 5.98
CA VAL A 187 11.27 -6.15 6.85
C VAL A 187 11.58 -6.92 8.13
N TYR A 188 10.59 -7.40 8.85
CA TYR A 188 10.79 -7.97 10.19
C TYR A 188 11.03 -9.47 10.18
N HIS A 189 10.33 -10.23 9.32
CA HIS A 189 10.49 -11.68 9.22
C HIS A 189 11.64 -12.09 8.30
N MET A 190 11.56 -11.72 7.01
CA MET A 190 12.60 -12.11 6.04
C MET A 190 13.94 -11.44 6.30
N ARG A 191 13.96 -10.18 6.74
CA ARG A 191 15.15 -9.39 7.07
C ARG A 191 16.19 -9.34 5.92
N ARG A 192 15.72 -9.47 4.67
CA ARG A 192 16.56 -9.57 3.46
C ARG A 192 16.40 -8.31 2.59
N SER A 193 16.75 -7.14 3.11
CA SER A 193 16.74 -5.93 2.32
C SER A 193 18.10 -5.66 1.67
N SER A 194 18.07 -5.22 0.41
CA SER A 194 19.27 -4.78 -0.34
C SER A 194 19.66 -3.34 -0.05
N VAL A 195 18.79 -2.59 0.61
CA VAL A 195 18.95 -1.20 1.04
C VAL A 195 18.57 -1.08 2.52
N PRO A 196 19.14 -0.13 3.28
CA PRO A 196 18.67 0.12 4.64
C PRO A 196 17.22 0.59 4.60
N ILE A 197 16.35 -0.12 5.32
CA ILE A 197 14.98 0.33 5.55
C ILE A 197 14.99 1.13 6.85
N LYS A 198 14.40 2.32 6.83
CA LYS A 198 14.35 3.24 7.96
C LYS A 198 13.05 3.10 8.75
N ALA A 199 11.94 2.92 8.04
CA ALA A 199 10.62 2.84 8.65
C ALA A 199 9.68 1.92 7.85
N VAL A 200 8.69 1.37 8.54
CA VAL A 200 7.51 0.72 7.94
C VAL A 200 6.26 1.47 8.38
N ILE A 201 5.42 1.83 7.43
CA ILE A 201 4.10 2.40 7.68
C ILE A 201 3.07 1.30 7.42
N ASP A 202 2.53 0.77 8.48
CA ASP A 202 1.51 -0.26 8.48
C ASP A 202 0.11 0.36 8.51
N LEU A 203 -0.62 0.23 7.41
CA LEU A 203 -2.01 0.62 7.34
C LEU A 203 -2.89 -0.63 7.40
N TRP A 204 -3.50 -0.90 8.56
CA TRP A 204 -4.40 -2.05 8.82
C TRP A 204 -3.88 -3.40 8.34
N GLY A 205 -2.61 -3.67 8.61
CA GLY A 205 -1.97 -4.95 8.30
C GLY A 205 -1.89 -5.90 9.49
N ALA A 206 -1.05 -6.91 9.31
CA ALA A 206 -0.72 -7.90 10.33
C ALA A 206 0.64 -8.54 10.04
N LEU A 207 1.29 -9.06 11.06
CA LEU A 207 2.49 -9.89 10.94
C LEU A 207 2.23 -11.25 11.58
N ASN A 208 2.50 -12.34 10.86
CA ASN A 208 2.22 -13.69 11.33
C ASN A 208 3.00 -14.03 12.62
N TYR A 209 4.24 -13.57 12.67
CA TYR A 209 5.13 -13.76 13.82
C TYR A 209 5.61 -12.38 14.34
N PRO A 210 4.80 -11.65 15.14
CA PRO A 210 5.19 -10.33 15.65
C PRO A 210 6.46 -10.37 16.51
N SER A 211 6.77 -11.52 17.11
CA SER A 211 8.03 -11.78 17.83
C SER A 211 9.29 -11.67 16.94
N ASP A 212 9.15 -11.54 15.63
CA ASP A 212 10.26 -11.27 14.70
C ASP A 212 10.69 -9.79 14.72
N ILE A 213 9.91 -8.90 15.32
CA ILE A 213 10.32 -7.54 15.64
C ILE A 213 11.38 -7.65 16.75
N LYS A 214 12.61 -7.24 16.48
CA LYS A 214 13.75 -7.36 17.39
C LYS A 214 14.43 -6.00 17.60
N ALA A 215 15.20 -5.87 18.64
CA ALA A 215 16.07 -4.72 18.85
C ALA A 215 16.88 -4.40 17.58
N GLY A 216 16.93 -3.12 17.22
CA GLY A 216 17.59 -2.64 16.02
C GLY A 216 16.82 -2.86 14.71
N SER A 217 15.59 -3.37 14.76
CA SER A 217 14.68 -3.37 13.61
C SER A 217 14.30 -1.93 13.21
N PRO A 218 13.90 -1.69 11.95
CA PRO A 218 13.39 -0.40 11.51
C PRO A 218 12.21 0.11 12.35
N ALA A 219 12.02 1.43 12.36
CA ALA A 219 10.90 2.06 13.05
C ALA A 219 9.55 1.63 12.46
N LEU A 220 8.48 1.64 13.26
CA LEU A 220 7.14 1.16 12.89
C LEU A 220 6.06 2.19 13.23
N LEU A 221 5.30 2.63 12.23
CA LEU A 221 4.07 3.38 12.46
C LEU A 221 2.88 2.53 12.05
N ILE A 222 1.89 2.42 12.95
CA ILE A 222 0.70 1.58 12.80
C ILE A 222 -0.53 2.48 12.74
N VAL A 223 -1.39 2.30 11.73
CA VAL A 223 -2.71 2.93 11.64
C VAL A 223 -3.75 1.85 11.43
N HIS A 224 -4.74 1.74 12.34
CA HIS A 224 -5.73 0.67 12.27
C HIS A 224 -7.11 1.15 12.74
N GLY A 225 -8.17 0.65 12.11
CA GLY A 225 -9.55 0.89 12.56
C GLY A 225 -9.98 -0.11 13.65
N ASP A 226 -10.60 0.35 14.72
CA ASP A 226 -11.04 -0.54 15.82
C ASP A 226 -12.28 -1.38 15.46
N ALA A 227 -13.02 -1.01 14.40
CA ALA A 227 -14.13 -1.77 13.85
C ALA A 227 -13.74 -2.59 12.59
N ASP A 228 -12.45 -2.85 12.37
CA ASP A 228 -11.97 -3.65 11.25
C ASP A 228 -12.31 -5.13 11.43
N THR A 229 -13.21 -5.64 10.57
CA THR A 229 -13.65 -7.04 10.54
C THR A 229 -12.87 -7.90 9.54
N THR A 230 -12.03 -7.29 8.71
CA THR A 230 -11.20 -7.98 7.70
C THR A 230 -9.85 -8.37 8.28
N VAL A 231 -9.15 -7.41 8.88
CA VAL A 231 -7.93 -7.61 9.66
C VAL A 231 -8.21 -7.06 11.06
N PRO A 232 -8.54 -7.91 12.04
CA PRO A 232 -8.94 -7.45 13.36
C PRO A 232 -7.88 -6.57 14.03
N VAL A 233 -8.31 -5.50 14.71
CA VAL A 233 -7.44 -4.51 15.36
C VAL A 233 -6.47 -5.10 16.39
N LYS A 234 -6.75 -6.29 16.91
CA LYS A 234 -5.83 -7.03 17.79
C LYS A 234 -4.42 -7.21 17.17
N HIS A 235 -4.32 -7.24 15.84
CA HIS A 235 -3.03 -7.29 15.16
C HIS A 235 -2.20 -6.02 15.38
N ALA A 236 -2.84 -4.85 15.36
CA ALA A 236 -2.20 -3.58 15.66
C ALA A 236 -1.66 -3.58 17.11
N TYR A 237 -2.47 -3.98 18.07
CA TYR A 237 -2.04 -4.07 19.49
C TYR A 237 -0.91 -5.08 19.71
N MET A 238 -0.88 -6.17 18.94
CA MET A 238 0.24 -7.12 19.00
C MET A 238 1.52 -6.53 18.43
N LEU A 239 1.44 -5.85 17.28
CA LEU A 239 2.60 -5.19 16.68
C LEU A 239 3.17 -4.12 17.60
N ASP A 240 2.32 -3.28 18.18
CA ASP A 240 2.68 -2.23 19.13
C ASP A 240 3.43 -2.81 20.35
N ARG A 241 2.84 -3.82 20.99
CA ARG A 241 3.47 -4.50 22.14
C ARG A 241 4.85 -5.08 21.80
N TYR A 242 4.99 -5.78 20.69
CA TYR A 242 6.28 -6.36 20.30
C TYR A 242 7.31 -5.32 19.85
N ALA A 243 6.86 -4.18 19.30
CA ALA A 243 7.71 -3.03 19.02
C ALA A 243 8.25 -2.40 20.29
N GLU A 244 7.38 -2.23 21.33
CA GLU A 244 7.75 -1.76 22.66
C GLU A 244 8.73 -2.73 23.34
N GLU A 245 8.43 -4.03 23.39
CA GLU A 245 9.30 -5.07 23.95
C GLU A 245 10.68 -5.11 23.26
N ALA A 246 10.74 -4.85 21.96
CA ALA A 246 11.99 -4.79 21.18
C ALA A 246 12.73 -3.46 21.34
N GLY A 247 12.11 -2.44 21.96
CA GLY A 247 12.68 -1.11 22.13
C GLY A 247 12.94 -0.38 20.83
N ILE A 248 12.15 -0.63 19.78
CA ILE A 248 12.25 0.12 18.53
C ILE A 248 11.35 1.36 18.61
N ASP A 249 11.72 2.41 17.85
CA ASP A 249 10.85 3.58 17.71
C ASP A 249 9.56 3.20 16.99
N HIS A 250 8.41 3.46 17.63
CA HIS A 250 7.11 3.11 17.06
C HIS A 250 6.01 4.07 17.52
N GLU A 251 4.99 4.17 16.69
CA GLU A 251 3.77 4.94 16.96
C GLU A 251 2.55 4.14 16.53
N MET A 252 1.46 4.21 17.29
CA MET A 252 0.20 3.56 16.93
C MET A 252 -0.97 4.53 16.98
N TYR A 253 -1.79 4.52 15.94
CA TYR A 253 -2.98 5.35 15.79
C TYR A 253 -4.20 4.47 15.52
N ILE A 254 -5.13 4.45 16.47
CA ILE A 254 -6.39 3.71 16.34
C ILE A 254 -7.49 4.65 15.86
N MET A 255 -8.04 4.36 14.69
CA MET A 255 -9.17 5.09 14.11
C MET A 255 -10.48 4.58 14.69
N LYS A 256 -11.04 5.32 15.64
CA LYS A 256 -12.24 4.91 16.37
C LYS A 256 -13.48 4.79 15.48
N GLY A 257 -14.17 3.66 15.54
CA GLY A 257 -15.36 3.35 14.75
C GLY A 257 -15.10 3.08 13.27
N MET A 258 -13.83 3.04 12.84
CA MET A 258 -13.48 2.82 11.43
C MET A 258 -13.24 1.34 11.13
N GLY A 259 -13.69 0.91 9.96
CA GLY A 259 -13.46 -0.42 9.42
C GLY A 259 -12.18 -0.51 8.59
N HIS A 260 -12.14 -1.50 7.69
CA HIS A 260 -10.99 -1.77 6.82
C HIS A 260 -10.82 -0.75 5.67
N ALA A 261 -9.59 -0.57 5.20
CA ALA A 261 -9.23 0.17 3.96
C ALA A 261 -9.59 1.67 3.94
N GLN A 262 -9.23 2.41 4.98
CA GLN A 262 -9.59 3.82 5.20
C GLN A 262 -8.65 4.84 4.53
N TYR A 263 -8.13 4.59 3.33
CA TYR A 263 -7.18 5.51 2.65
C TYR A 263 -7.66 6.95 2.54
N ARG A 264 -8.98 7.16 2.31
CA ARG A 264 -9.54 8.52 2.25
C ARG A 264 -9.46 9.22 3.60
N HIS A 265 -9.81 8.52 4.67
CA HIS A 265 -9.74 9.07 6.02
C HIS A 265 -8.30 9.37 6.42
N VAL A 266 -7.38 8.45 6.18
CA VAL A 266 -5.95 8.63 6.47
C VAL A 266 -5.39 9.81 5.67
N GLY A 267 -5.66 9.88 4.37
CA GLY A 267 -5.21 10.97 3.51
C GLY A 267 -5.75 12.35 3.90
N ALA A 268 -6.94 12.41 4.51
CA ALA A 268 -7.55 13.67 4.95
C ALA A 268 -7.14 14.09 6.38
N ASN A 269 -6.91 13.13 7.30
CA ASN A 269 -6.86 13.43 8.73
C ASN A 269 -5.60 12.92 9.44
N MET A 270 -4.79 12.06 8.82
CA MET A 270 -3.68 11.38 9.51
C MET A 270 -2.33 11.52 8.80
N MET A 271 -2.24 12.39 7.81
CA MET A 271 -0.98 12.56 7.09
C MET A 271 0.09 13.29 7.90
N GLU A 272 -0.31 14.18 8.80
CA GLU A 272 0.64 14.93 9.65
C GLU A 272 1.54 13.99 10.47
N PRO A 273 1.03 13.07 11.31
CA PRO A 273 1.89 12.14 12.04
C PRO A 273 2.68 11.20 11.12
N ILE A 274 2.09 10.72 10.01
CA ILE A 274 2.81 9.86 9.06
C ILE A 274 4.01 10.60 8.44
N ILE A 275 3.82 11.86 8.03
CA ILE A 275 4.87 12.68 7.44
C ILE A 275 5.95 13.02 8.49
N ALA A 276 5.55 13.38 9.71
CA ALA A 276 6.49 13.65 10.81
C ALA A 276 7.36 12.43 11.10
N PHE A 277 6.76 11.24 11.18
CA PHE A 277 7.46 9.99 11.39
C PHE A 277 8.44 9.66 10.24
N LEU A 278 8.00 9.82 9.01
CA LEU A 278 8.86 9.60 7.83
C LEU A 278 10.02 10.61 7.77
N ASN A 279 9.79 11.88 8.11
CA ASN A 279 10.83 12.88 8.16
C ASN A 279 11.88 12.54 9.21
N LYS A 280 11.47 12.18 10.41
CA LYS A 280 12.34 11.75 11.51
C LYS A 280 13.27 10.60 11.10
N HIS A 281 12.78 9.61 10.38
CA HIS A 281 13.54 8.40 10.08
C HIS A 281 14.22 8.41 8.71
N CYS A 282 13.66 9.13 7.73
CA CYS A 282 14.16 9.12 6.35
C CYS A 282 14.83 10.43 5.93
N CYS A 283 14.67 11.54 6.67
CA CYS A 283 15.21 12.83 6.25
C CYS A 283 16.25 13.41 7.22
N GLU A 284 16.25 12.96 8.45
CA GLU A 284 17.31 13.23 9.44
C GLU A 284 18.37 12.12 9.41
#